data_d176ca0ee7b95e909a414faca1f37e8c
#
_entry.id   d176ca0ee7b95e909a414faca1f37e8c
#
_cell.length_a   1.000
_cell.length_b   1.000
_cell.length_c   1.000
_cell.angle_alpha   90.00
_cell.angle_beta   90.00
_cell.angle_gamma   90.00
#
_symmetry.space_group_name_H-M   'P 1'
#
loop_
_entity.id
_entity.type
_entity.pdbx_description
1 polymer ?
#
loop_
_entity_poly.entity_id
_entity_poly.type
_entity_poly.pdbx_seq_one_letter_code
_entity_poly.pdbx_strand_id
1 'polypeptide(L)'
;MQRMRRTVCPACRDEFFLYEKMGRRAIGPVENTSEAETKIPPITPPKTGIQGDASPWRERESRALAAFPSRLPEPLTPETDCGNSHRKDLRQEMDRIEIKKLYADPSAYAQKDVTVCGWVKTIRDSKTLGFIELNDGSCFKNLQVVFEDANISNFKEVTKYNVGSSITVRGRLLLTPEAKQPFEIHACEILLEGASTPDYPLQKKRHTLEYLRSIAHLRPRTNTLSAVFRVRSEAAFAIHKFFHDNGFVYAHTPLITASDCEGAGEMFRVTTLDPQNPPRTEEGAVDFREDFFGKPAYLTVSGQLEGECMALAFGKIYTFGPTFRAENSNTTRHAAEFWMMEPEIAFADLSDNMDLQEAMFKSIFTHVLETCPDEMKFFNDFYDKGLLERLNSIIRSEFVRITYTEAVKLLETHNGEFQYPVSWGCDLQTEHERYLTEKVFQKPVFVTDYPKEIKAFYMRLNDDGKTVAAVDLLVPGVGELTGGSQREERMEVLTGRIRELGLREEDYSWYLDLRRYGGVKHAGFGLGFERLIMYITGVGNIRDVLPFPRTVGSAEY
;
A
#
# COMPACT_ATOMS: atom_id res chain seq x y z
N MET A 1 -0.28 -1.52 52.46
CA MET A 1 -0.53 -2.32 51.24
C MET A 1 -1.90 -1.96 50.68
N GLN A 2 -1.97 -0.90 49.87
CA GLN A 2 -3.20 -0.48 49.18
C GLN A 2 -3.10 -0.89 47.73
N ARG A 3 -4.12 -1.64 47.28
CA ARG A 3 -4.26 -2.04 45.88
C ARG A 3 -4.61 -0.82 45.03
N MET A 4 -3.69 -0.40 44.14
CA MET A 4 -4.05 0.45 43.02
C MET A 4 -4.79 -0.42 41.98
N ARG A 5 -6.06 -0.20 41.82
CA ARG A 5 -6.84 -0.70 40.68
C ARG A 5 -6.49 0.19 39.47
N ARG A 6 -5.75 -0.33 38.51
CA ARG A 6 -5.59 0.32 37.23
C ARG A 6 -6.92 0.25 36.48
N THR A 7 -7.51 1.38 36.21
CA THR A 7 -8.69 1.50 35.36
C THR A 7 -8.19 1.50 33.91
N VAL A 8 -8.35 0.38 33.23
CA VAL A 8 -8.03 0.26 31.79
C VAL A 8 -9.21 0.82 31.00
N CYS A 9 -8.93 1.69 30.03
CA CYS A 9 -9.90 2.28 29.12
C CYS A 9 -10.63 1.20 28.33
N PRO A 10 -11.97 1.25 28.16
CA PRO A 10 -12.74 0.27 27.40
C PRO A 10 -12.32 0.12 25.90
N ALA A 11 -11.72 1.15 25.31
CA ALA A 11 -11.25 1.10 23.92
C ALA A 11 -9.88 0.41 23.76
N CYS A 12 -9.10 0.30 24.85
CA CYS A 12 -7.82 -0.41 24.88
C CYS A 12 -7.96 -1.86 25.38
N ARG A 13 -9.18 -2.34 25.64
CA ARG A 13 -9.41 -3.66 26.22
C ARG A 13 -9.00 -4.80 25.29
N ASP A 14 -8.98 -4.57 23.99
CA ASP A 14 -8.72 -5.61 23.01
C ASP A 14 -7.21 -5.77 22.71
N GLU A 15 -6.38 -4.75 22.94
CA GLU A 15 -4.92 -4.86 22.75
C GLU A 15 -4.16 -5.38 23.98
N PHE A 16 -4.69 -5.23 25.20
CA PHE A 16 -3.99 -5.62 26.44
C PHE A 16 -4.36 -6.99 27.02
N PHE A 17 -5.40 -7.66 26.51
CA PHE A 17 -5.89 -8.93 27.10
C PHE A 17 -5.02 -10.16 26.79
N LEU A 18 -4.04 -10.07 25.90
CA LEU A 18 -3.14 -11.19 25.58
C LEU A 18 -1.99 -11.36 26.58
N TYR A 19 -1.58 -10.31 27.27
CA TYR A 19 -0.45 -10.39 28.21
C TYR A 19 -0.74 -11.12 29.54
N GLU A 20 -1.99 -11.24 29.97
CA GLU A 20 -2.35 -11.87 31.26
C GLU A 20 -2.63 -13.39 31.20
N LYS A 21 -2.78 -13.97 30.01
CA LYS A 21 -3.10 -15.41 29.88
C LYS A 21 -1.92 -16.37 29.82
N MET A 22 -0.69 -15.87 29.59
CA MET A 22 0.51 -16.74 29.49
C MET A 22 1.36 -16.85 30.77
N GLY A 23 1.00 -16.18 31.87
CA GLY A 23 1.81 -16.06 33.06
C GLY A 23 1.31 -16.75 34.34
N ARG A 24 0.71 -17.93 34.28
CA ARG A 24 0.50 -18.75 35.51
C ARG A 24 0.53 -20.22 35.23
N ARG A 25 1.71 -20.83 35.24
CA ARG A 25 1.91 -22.21 35.75
C ARG A 25 3.00 -22.16 36.83
N ALA A 26 2.62 -22.64 38.00
CA ALA A 26 3.39 -22.63 39.21
C ALA A 26 4.67 -23.51 39.10
N ILE A 27 5.80 -22.96 39.53
CA ILE A 27 6.99 -23.70 39.81
C ILE A 27 7.04 -23.92 41.34
N GLY A 28 7.02 -25.18 41.76
CA GLY A 28 7.30 -25.60 43.13
C GLY A 28 8.79 -25.50 43.46
N PRO A 29 9.17 -25.48 44.75
CA PRO A 29 10.55 -25.21 45.15
C PRO A 29 11.48 -26.39 44.84
N VAL A 30 12.64 -26.10 44.25
CA VAL A 30 13.75 -27.05 44.08
C VAL A 30 14.83 -26.71 45.11
N GLU A 31 15.17 -27.72 45.91
CA GLU A 31 16.24 -27.68 46.92
C GLU A 31 17.64 -27.62 46.28
N ASN A 32 18.50 -26.85 46.95
CA ASN A 32 19.95 -26.78 46.69
C ASN A 32 20.64 -28.10 46.94
N THR A 33 21.39 -28.62 45.96
CA THR A 33 22.53 -29.54 46.24
C THR A 33 23.72 -29.17 45.35
N SER A 34 24.85 -29.19 46.02
CA SER A 34 26.24 -28.82 45.73
C SER A 34 26.91 -29.37 44.46
N GLU A 35 27.78 -28.51 43.95
CA GLU A 35 29.08 -28.71 43.27
C GLU A 35 29.47 -30.10 42.77
N ALA A 36 29.66 -30.20 41.44
CA ALA A 36 30.64 -31.12 40.84
C ALA A 36 31.23 -30.50 39.56
N GLU A 37 32.51 -30.17 39.63
CA GLU A 37 33.35 -29.81 38.47
C GLU A 37 33.46 -30.99 37.50
N THR A 38 33.10 -30.78 36.23
CA THR A 38 33.45 -31.71 35.15
C THR A 38 34.28 -30.99 34.07
N LYS A 39 35.53 -31.42 33.98
CA LYS A 39 36.54 -31.03 33.00
C LYS A 39 36.09 -31.43 31.59
N ILE A 40 36.13 -30.50 30.66
CA ILE A 40 35.92 -30.72 29.23
C ILE A 40 37.28 -31.16 28.62
N PRO A 41 37.38 -32.27 27.87
CA PRO A 41 38.58 -32.62 27.12
C PRO A 41 38.69 -31.86 25.80
N PRO A 42 39.92 -31.61 25.28
CA PRO A 42 40.14 -30.82 24.06
C PRO A 42 39.72 -31.58 22.80
N ILE A 43 39.02 -30.87 21.92
CA ILE A 43 38.59 -31.34 20.59
C ILE A 43 39.77 -31.26 19.63
N THR A 44 40.23 -32.41 19.14
CA THR A 44 41.19 -32.53 18.01
C THR A 44 40.44 -32.46 16.68
N PRO A 45 40.98 -31.75 15.66
CA PRO A 45 40.32 -31.66 14.34
C PRO A 45 40.43 -33.01 13.58
N PRO A 46 39.42 -33.39 12.80
CA PRO A 46 39.44 -34.61 12.00
C PRO A 46 40.38 -34.49 10.80
N LYS A 47 41.16 -35.54 10.57
CA LYS A 47 42.06 -35.69 9.42
C LYS A 47 41.25 -35.86 8.14
N THR A 48 41.64 -35.09 7.12
CA THR A 48 41.20 -35.21 5.73
C THR A 48 41.46 -36.58 5.14
N GLY A 49 40.46 -37.16 4.51
CA GLY A 49 40.58 -38.37 3.71
C GLY A 49 39.22 -38.91 3.29
N ILE A 50 38.58 -38.27 2.29
CA ILE A 50 37.50 -38.90 1.55
C ILE A 50 37.82 -38.73 0.07
N GLN A 51 38.13 -39.84 -0.57
CA GLN A 51 38.14 -39.96 -2.04
C GLN A 51 36.72 -39.74 -2.56
N GLY A 52 36.64 -38.88 -3.57
CA GLY A 52 35.35 -38.43 -4.08
C GLY A 52 34.70 -39.45 -5.00
N ASP A 53 33.40 -39.50 -4.89
CA ASP A 53 32.52 -39.89 -5.99
C ASP A 53 31.90 -38.60 -6.59
N ALA A 54 32.09 -38.44 -7.89
CA ALA A 54 31.65 -37.26 -8.63
C ALA A 54 30.12 -37.27 -8.75
N SER A 55 29.49 -36.25 -8.22
CA SER A 55 28.04 -36.05 -8.35
C SER A 55 27.65 -35.76 -9.82
N PRO A 56 26.48 -36.23 -10.31
CA PRO A 56 26.02 -36.08 -11.71
C PRO A 56 25.76 -34.64 -12.16
N TRP A 57 25.90 -33.67 -11.28
CA TRP A 57 25.62 -32.28 -11.57
C TRP A 57 26.77 -31.51 -12.26
N ARG A 58 28.03 -31.93 -12.04
CA ARG A 58 29.20 -31.28 -12.67
C ARG A 58 29.37 -31.58 -14.15
N GLU A 59 28.84 -32.69 -14.66
CA GLU A 59 28.91 -33.00 -16.10
C GLU A 59 27.89 -32.24 -16.96
N ARG A 60 26.82 -31.69 -16.38
CA ARG A 60 25.86 -30.86 -17.11
C ARG A 60 26.34 -29.43 -17.36
N GLU A 61 27.08 -28.84 -16.46
CA GLU A 61 27.61 -27.47 -16.65
C GLU A 61 28.73 -27.42 -17.70
N SER A 62 29.57 -28.44 -17.80
CA SER A 62 30.64 -28.49 -18.80
C SER A 62 30.15 -28.70 -20.23
N ARG A 63 28.95 -29.26 -20.45
CA ARG A 63 28.33 -29.42 -21.76
C ARG A 63 27.51 -28.20 -22.21
N ALA A 64 27.03 -27.38 -21.29
CA ALA A 64 26.29 -26.16 -21.60
C ALA A 64 27.19 -25.00 -22.06
N LEU A 65 28.45 -24.96 -21.66
CA LEU A 65 29.42 -23.91 -22.03
C LEU A 65 30.12 -24.13 -23.39
N ALA A 66 29.97 -25.31 -24.03
CA ALA A 66 30.61 -25.65 -25.30
C ALA A 66 29.73 -25.36 -26.55
N ALA A 67 28.54 -24.81 -26.44
CA ALA A 67 27.57 -24.62 -27.50
C ALA A 67 27.19 -23.18 -27.83
N PHE A 68 28.00 -22.19 -27.45
CA PHE A 68 27.81 -20.82 -27.95
C PHE A 68 28.67 -20.57 -29.20
N PRO A 69 28.08 -20.30 -30.35
CA PRO A 69 28.85 -19.90 -31.54
C PRO A 69 29.39 -18.49 -31.37
N SER A 70 30.70 -18.32 -31.58
CA SER A 70 31.45 -17.07 -31.44
C SER A 70 31.26 -16.12 -32.66
N ARG A 71 30.04 -15.91 -33.13
CA ARG A 71 29.70 -14.84 -34.08
C ARG A 71 28.40 -14.21 -33.68
N LEU A 72 28.44 -12.91 -33.40
CA LEU A 72 27.24 -12.06 -33.38
C LEU A 72 26.62 -12.09 -34.78
N PRO A 73 25.31 -12.24 -34.94
CA PRO A 73 24.67 -12.13 -36.23
C PRO A 73 24.80 -10.68 -36.72
N GLU A 74 25.17 -10.53 -38.01
CA GLU A 74 25.12 -9.25 -38.73
C GLU A 74 23.68 -8.68 -38.68
N PRO A 75 23.53 -7.34 -38.72
CA PRO A 75 22.22 -6.71 -38.70
C PRO A 75 21.41 -7.19 -39.94
N LEU A 76 20.27 -7.80 -39.68
CA LEU A 76 19.32 -8.24 -40.72
C LEU A 76 18.88 -7.05 -41.55
N THR A 77 19.19 -7.08 -42.84
CA THR A 77 18.59 -6.19 -43.83
C THR A 77 17.06 -6.43 -43.89
N PRO A 78 16.25 -5.39 -44.07
CA PRO A 78 14.81 -5.51 -44.09
C PRO A 78 14.30 -5.94 -45.46
N GLU A 79 14.26 -7.26 -45.74
CA GLU A 79 13.46 -7.79 -46.84
C GLU A 79 13.21 -9.30 -46.62
N THR A 80 12.10 -9.63 -45.95
CA THR A 80 11.24 -10.77 -46.32
C THR A 80 9.85 -10.53 -45.74
N ASP A 81 8.90 -10.41 -46.64
CA ASP A 81 7.48 -10.18 -46.46
C ASP A 81 6.80 -11.42 -45.90
N CYS A 82 6.81 -11.59 -44.54
CA CYS A 82 6.01 -12.60 -43.86
C CYS A 82 5.52 -12.01 -42.52
N GLY A 83 4.43 -11.27 -42.54
CA GLY A 83 3.83 -10.73 -41.32
C GLY A 83 2.82 -9.61 -41.53
N ASN A 84 2.36 -9.40 -42.74
CA ASN A 84 1.49 -8.25 -43.04
C ASN A 84 0.01 -8.47 -42.65
N SER A 85 -0.44 -9.72 -42.38
CA SER A 85 -1.83 -9.96 -41.95
C SER A 85 -2.04 -9.63 -40.47
N HIS A 86 -1.16 -10.06 -39.58
CA HIS A 86 -1.26 -9.76 -38.12
C HIS A 86 -1.04 -8.28 -37.79
N ARG A 87 -0.19 -7.56 -38.55
CA ARG A 87 -0.02 -6.11 -38.37
C ARG A 87 -1.19 -5.31 -38.91
N LYS A 88 -1.91 -5.80 -39.90
CA LYS A 88 -3.14 -5.16 -40.41
C LYS A 88 -4.28 -5.28 -39.39
N ASP A 89 -4.45 -6.45 -38.75
CA ASP A 89 -5.50 -6.66 -37.76
C ASP A 89 -5.26 -5.84 -36.50
N LEU A 90 -4.02 -5.75 -36.01
CA LEU A 90 -3.64 -4.86 -34.89
C LEU A 90 -3.76 -3.36 -35.27
N ARG A 91 -3.56 -2.98 -36.53
CA ARG A 91 -3.77 -1.59 -36.98
C ARG A 91 -5.25 -1.26 -37.15
N GLN A 92 -6.09 -2.19 -37.55
CA GLN A 92 -7.53 -1.98 -37.67
C GLN A 92 -8.22 -1.87 -36.30
N GLU A 93 -7.75 -2.60 -35.26
CA GLU A 93 -8.19 -2.41 -33.88
C GLU A 93 -7.66 -1.11 -33.23
N MET A 94 -6.59 -0.49 -33.75
CA MET A 94 -5.97 0.73 -33.23
C MET A 94 -6.48 2.03 -33.88
N ASP A 95 -7.43 1.99 -34.78
CA ASP A 95 -8.02 3.21 -35.40
C ASP A 95 -8.96 3.98 -34.45
N ARG A 96 -9.27 3.42 -33.28
CA ARG A 96 -10.02 4.13 -32.23
C ARG A 96 -9.15 5.16 -31.52
N ILE A 97 -9.71 6.34 -31.27
CA ILE A 97 -9.06 7.43 -30.53
C ILE A 97 -9.55 7.42 -29.09
N GLU A 98 -8.64 7.46 -28.13
CA GLU A 98 -8.98 7.61 -26.72
C GLU A 98 -9.54 9.00 -26.44
N ILE A 99 -10.59 9.09 -25.63
CA ILE A 99 -11.22 10.36 -25.22
C ILE A 99 -10.19 11.30 -24.56
N LYS A 100 -9.22 10.76 -23.80
CA LYS A 100 -8.10 11.52 -23.21
C LYS A 100 -7.32 12.32 -24.27
N LYS A 101 -7.06 11.74 -25.44
CA LYS A 101 -6.35 12.40 -26.55
C LYS A 101 -7.15 13.53 -27.16
N LEU A 102 -8.47 13.35 -27.27
CA LEU A 102 -9.38 14.39 -27.75
C LEU A 102 -9.41 15.61 -26.81
N TYR A 103 -9.36 15.37 -25.49
CA TYR A 103 -9.28 16.44 -24.48
C TYR A 103 -7.91 17.11 -24.44
N ALA A 104 -6.83 16.39 -24.75
CA ALA A 104 -5.47 16.94 -24.74
C ALA A 104 -5.25 17.95 -25.88
N ASP A 105 -5.79 17.69 -27.08
CA ASP A 105 -5.71 18.58 -28.22
C ASP A 105 -6.98 18.47 -29.10
N PRO A 106 -8.09 19.11 -28.70
CA PRO A 106 -9.32 19.07 -29.50
C PRO A 106 -9.16 19.66 -30.89
N SER A 107 -8.26 20.63 -31.04
CA SER A 107 -8.04 21.35 -32.31
C SER A 107 -7.43 20.45 -33.38
N ALA A 108 -6.58 19.50 -33.00
CA ALA A 108 -6.01 18.52 -33.90
C ALA A 108 -7.06 17.62 -34.58
N TYR A 109 -8.22 17.47 -33.95
CA TYR A 109 -9.34 16.63 -34.44
C TYR A 109 -10.53 17.42 -34.93
N ALA A 110 -10.52 18.74 -34.85
CA ALA A 110 -11.60 19.59 -35.29
C ALA A 110 -11.99 19.35 -36.76
N GLN A 111 -13.29 19.17 -37.04
CA GLN A 111 -13.87 18.88 -38.33
C GLN A 111 -13.40 17.56 -38.96
N LYS A 112 -12.71 16.69 -38.20
CA LYS A 112 -12.29 15.35 -38.66
C LYS A 112 -13.27 14.29 -38.20
N ASP A 113 -13.36 13.23 -38.99
CA ASP A 113 -14.08 12.03 -38.61
C ASP A 113 -13.20 11.22 -37.65
N VAL A 114 -13.77 10.82 -36.52
CA VAL A 114 -13.09 10.06 -35.46
C VAL A 114 -13.93 8.85 -35.07
N THR A 115 -13.24 7.80 -34.62
CA THR A 115 -13.88 6.61 -34.04
C THR A 115 -13.54 6.53 -32.56
N VAL A 116 -14.56 6.44 -31.69
CA VAL A 116 -14.41 6.27 -30.24
C VAL A 116 -15.25 5.08 -29.79
N CYS A 117 -14.74 4.31 -28.81
CA CYS A 117 -15.46 3.20 -28.19
C CYS A 117 -15.61 3.50 -26.71
N GLY A 118 -16.69 3.06 -26.07
CA GLY A 118 -16.86 3.29 -24.64
C GLY A 118 -18.20 2.80 -24.10
N TRP A 119 -18.45 3.15 -22.87
CA TRP A 119 -19.69 2.80 -22.15
C TRP A 119 -20.62 4.00 -22.01
N VAL A 120 -21.90 3.77 -22.28
CA VAL A 120 -22.97 4.76 -22.11
C VAL A 120 -23.12 5.10 -20.63
N LYS A 121 -22.86 6.36 -20.27
CA LYS A 121 -23.08 6.91 -18.92
C LYS A 121 -24.48 7.48 -18.76
N THR A 122 -24.95 8.20 -19.78
CA THR A 122 -26.32 8.69 -19.87
C THR A 122 -26.74 8.70 -21.33
N ILE A 123 -28.03 8.50 -21.56
CA ILE A 123 -28.67 8.71 -22.86
C ILE A 123 -29.94 9.51 -22.65
N ARG A 124 -30.23 10.41 -23.57
CA ARG A 124 -31.46 11.21 -23.64
C ARG A 124 -31.76 11.55 -25.08
N ASP A 125 -33.00 11.49 -25.45
CA ASP A 125 -33.44 11.75 -26.79
C ASP A 125 -34.68 12.67 -26.83
N SER A 126 -34.92 13.28 -27.97
CA SER A 126 -36.12 13.89 -28.42
C SER A 126 -36.57 13.21 -29.73
N LYS A 127 -37.62 13.71 -30.39
CA LYS A 127 -38.19 13.03 -31.58
C LYS A 127 -37.19 12.73 -32.70
N THR A 128 -36.19 13.59 -32.90
CA THR A 128 -35.23 13.51 -34.03
C THR A 128 -33.78 13.74 -33.62
N LEU A 129 -33.53 14.03 -32.37
CA LEU A 129 -32.19 14.36 -31.83
C LEU A 129 -31.96 13.63 -30.51
N GLY A 130 -30.79 13.08 -30.31
CA GLY A 130 -30.38 12.45 -29.05
C GLY A 130 -28.96 12.78 -28.66
N PHE A 131 -28.68 12.57 -27.38
CA PHE A 131 -27.38 12.80 -26.74
C PHE A 131 -26.96 11.60 -25.92
N ILE A 132 -25.71 11.17 -26.07
CA ILE A 132 -25.07 10.16 -25.22
C ILE A 132 -23.88 10.80 -24.52
N GLU A 133 -23.77 10.61 -23.21
CA GLU A 133 -22.49 10.76 -22.51
C GLU A 133 -21.76 9.43 -22.54
N LEU A 134 -20.60 9.42 -23.19
CA LEU A 134 -19.74 8.24 -23.39
C LEU A 134 -18.46 8.38 -22.55
N ASN A 135 -18.01 7.29 -21.94
CA ASN A 135 -16.72 7.23 -21.27
C ASN A 135 -15.99 5.96 -21.70
N ASP A 136 -14.75 6.10 -22.14
CA ASP A 136 -13.90 5.00 -22.62
C ASP A 136 -12.94 4.47 -21.53
N GLY A 137 -12.97 5.05 -20.34
CA GLY A 137 -12.04 4.72 -19.28
C GLY A 137 -10.68 5.41 -19.37
N SER A 138 -10.32 6.13 -20.44
CA SER A 138 -9.01 6.76 -20.60
C SER A 138 -8.83 8.03 -19.74
N CYS A 139 -9.91 8.72 -19.38
CA CYS A 139 -9.91 9.90 -18.51
C CYS A 139 -11.18 9.99 -17.66
N PHE A 140 -11.19 10.93 -16.71
CA PHE A 140 -12.33 11.16 -15.83
C PHE A 140 -13.52 11.81 -16.54
N LYS A 141 -13.25 12.65 -17.55
CA LYS A 141 -14.27 13.37 -18.33
C LYS A 141 -15.05 12.44 -19.24
N ASN A 142 -16.34 12.73 -19.41
CA ASN A 142 -17.18 12.08 -20.40
C ASN A 142 -17.16 12.86 -21.71
N LEU A 143 -17.36 12.16 -22.84
CA LEU A 143 -17.54 12.73 -24.17
C LEU A 143 -19.02 12.85 -24.49
N GLN A 144 -19.48 13.98 -24.99
CA GLN A 144 -20.82 14.13 -25.54
C GLN A 144 -20.85 13.66 -26.99
N VAL A 145 -21.77 12.75 -27.29
CA VAL A 145 -22.11 12.30 -28.64
C VAL A 145 -23.51 12.81 -28.96
N VAL A 146 -23.64 13.50 -30.07
CA VAL A 146 -24.91 13.96 -30.65
C VAL A 146 -25.29 13.03 -31.78
N PHE A 147 -26.53 12.56 -31.84
CA PHE A 147 -27.02 11.70 -32.91
C PHE A 147 -28.40 12.14 -33.35
N GLU A 148 -28.63 12.15 -34.66
CA GLU A 148 -29.83 12.63 -35.31
C GLU A 148 -30.45 11.55 -36.21
N ASP A 149 -31.79 11.49 -36.27
CA ASP A 149 -32.54 10.53 -37.08
C ASP A 149 -32.19 10.64 -38.59
N ALA A 150 -31.83 11.86 -39.03
CA ALA A 150 -31.40 12.11 -40.41
C ALA A 150 -29.99 11.56 -40.73
N ASN A 151 -29.15 11.36 -39.72
CA ASN A 151 -27.72 11.09 -39.90
C ASN A 151 -27.33 9.63 -39.60
N ILE A 152 -28.16 8.88 -38.83
CA ILE A 152 -27.90 7.47 -38.48
C ILE A 152 -29.11 6.60 -38.85
N SER A 153 -28.86 5.43 -39.42
CA SER A 153 -29.93 4.51 -39.88
C SER A 153 -30.68 3.80 -38.74
N ASN A 154 -30.05 3.68 -37.57
CA ASN A 154 -30.56 2.94 -36.42
C ASN A 154 -30.98 3.82 -35.24
N PHE A 155 -31.39 5.04 -35.49
CA PHE A 155 -31.81 6.03 -34.47
C PHE A 155 -32.77 5.45 -33.41
N LYS A 156 -33.83 4.74 -33.85
CA LYS A 156 -34.83 4.13 -32.96
C LYS A 156 -34.29 3.00 -32.10
N GLU A 157 -33.19 2.37 -32.51
CA GLU A 157 -32.50 1.34 -31.72
C GLU A 157 -31.60 1.99 -30.69
N VAL A 158 -30.83 3.00 -31.09
CA VAL A 158 -29.92 3.75 -30.22
C VAL A 158 -30.66 4.38 -29.05
N THR A 159 -31.87 4.97 -29.29
CA THR A 159 -32.69 5.54 -28.21
C THR A 159 -33.13 4.53 -27.14
N LYS A 160 -33.03 3.22 -27.41
CA LYS A 160 -33.36 2.15 -26.46
C LYS A 160 -32.17 1.60 -25.70
N TYR A 161 -30.96 2.06 -25.98
CA TYR A 161 -29.77 1.56 -25.28
C TYR A 161 -29.83 1.95 -23.79
N ASN A 162 -29.44 1.01 -22.95
CA ASN A 162 -29.38 1.23 -21.50
C ASN A 162 -28.03 1.81 -21.08
N VAL A 163 -28.02 2.50 -19.96
CA VAL A 163 -26.80 2.88 -19.24
C VAL A 163 -25.95 1.62 -18.99
N GLY A 164 -24.65 1.73 -19.22
CA GLY A 164 -23.71 0.61 -19.10
C GLY A 164 -23.52 -0.18 -20.39
N SER A 165 -24.32 0.01 -21.44
CA SER A 165 -24.06 -0.58 -22.76
C SER A 165 -22.73 -0.08 -23.32
N SER A 166 -21.98 -0.94 -24.00
CA SER A 166 -20.76 -0.58 -24.73
C SER A 166 -21.10 -0.35 -26.20
N ILE A 167 -20.57 0.74 -26.76
CA ILE A 167 -20.82 1.17 -28.13
C ILE A 167 -19.55 1.65 -28.81
N THR A 168 -19.52 1.51 -30.13
CA THR A 168 -18.58 2.19 -31.03
C THR A 168 -19.31 3.33 -31.73
N VAL A 169 -18.73 4.53 -31.72
CA VAL A 169 -19.26 5.73 -32.35
C VAL A 169 -18.27 6.21 -33.40
N ARG A 170 -18.74 6.41 -34.62
CA ARG A 170 -18.04 7.14 -35.67
C ARG A 170 -18.76 8.44 -35.93
N GLY A 171 -18.03 9.54 -36.08
CA GLY A 171 -18.62 10.83 -36.33
C GLY A 171 -17.62 11.96 -36.40
N ARG A 172 -18.11 13.14 -36.72
CA ARG A 172 -17.30 14.36 -36.87
C ARG A 172 -17.16 15.08 -35.56
N LEU A 173 -15.93 15.40 -35.14
CA LEU A 173 -15.68 16.20 -33.96
C LEU A 173 -15.90 17.69 -34.27
N LEU A 174 -16.80 18.32 -33.52
CA LEU A 174 -17.10 19.75 -33.61
C LEU A 174 -16.67 20.46 -32.31
N LEU A 175 -15.94 21.56 -32.45
CA LEU A 175 -15.61 22.43 -31.31
C LEU A 175 -16.85 23.21 -30.86
N THR A 176 -17.08 23.29 -29.57
CA THR A 176 -18.23 23.97 -28.95
C THR A 176 -17.75 24.89 -27.82
N PRO A 177 -16.99 25.97 -28.15
CA PRO A 177 -16.34 26.81 -27.15
C PRO A 177 -17.33 27.55 -26.22
N GLU A 178 -18.55 27.78 -26.68
CA GLU A 178 -19.61 28.43 -25.92
C GLU A 178 -20.46 27.46 -25.08
N ALA A 179 -20.22 26.13 -25.21
CA ALA A 179 -20.95 25.12 -24.46
C ALA A 179 -20.18 24.71 -23.18
N LYS A 180 -20.84 23.91 -22.34
CA LYS A 180 -20.22 23.37 -21.11
C LYS A 180 -19.02 22.48 -21.40
N GLN A 181 -19.09 21.70 -22.50
CA GLN A 181 -18.00 20.87 -23.01
C GLN A 181 -17.28 21.60 -24.16
N PRO A 182 -15.95 21.43 -24.32
CA PRO A 182 -15.20 22.16 -25.35
C PRO A 182 -15.42 21.62 -26.77
N PHE A 183 -15.96 20.43 -26.92
CA PHE A 183 -16.25 19.74 -28.17
C PHE A 183 -17.30 18.65 -27.99
N GLU A 184 -17.87 18.17 -29.09
CA GLU A 184 -18.79 17.05 -29.15
C GLU A 184 -18.56 16.26 -30.44
N ILE A 185 -19.04 15.02 -30.53
CA ILE A 185 -19.04 14.21 -31.75
C ILE A 185 -20.45 14.16 -32.31
N HIS A 186 -20.62 14.60 -33.56
CA HIS A 186 -21.84 14.39 -34.34
C HIS A 186 -21.71 13.02 -35.05
N ALA A 187 -22.49 12.06 -34.56
CA ALA A 187 -22.40 10.68 -35.03
C ALA A 187 -22.99 10.49 -36.41
N CYS A 188 -22.28 9.77 -37.27
CA CYS A 188 -22.78 9.21 -38.52
C CYS A 188 -23.02 7.68 -38.44
N GLU A 189 -22.45 7.02 -37.42
CA GLU A 189 -22.65 5.60 -37.13
C GLU A 189 -22.52 5.33 -35.63
N ILE A 190 -23.44 4.53 -35.08
CA ILE A 190 -23.37 4.04 -33.69
C ILE A 190 -23.63 2.53 -33.72
N LEU A 191 -22.64 1.74 -33.29
CA LEU A 191 -22.71 0.29 -33.23
C LEU A 191 -22.81 -0.17 -31.78
N LEU A 192 -23.70 -1.11 -31.49
CA LEU A 192 -23.81 -1.76 -30.20
C LEU A 192 -22.80 -2.91 -30.11
N GLU A 193 -21.82 -2.81 -29.22
CA GLU A 193 -20.85 -3.88 -28.97
C GLU A 193 -21.35 -4.84 -27.89
N GLY A 194 -21.98 -4.31 -26.84
CA GLY A 194 -22.55 -5.10 -25.76
C GLY A 194 -23.73 -4.42 -25.09
N ALA A 195 -24.87 -5.07 -25.08
CA ALA A 195 -26.07 -4.54 -24.45
C ALA A 195 -26.00 -4.62 -22.92
N SER A 196 -26.48 -3.59 -22.25
CA SER A 196 -26.79 -3.61 -20.81
C SER A 196 -28.29 -3.81 -20.62
N THR A 197 -28.65 -4.55 -19.59
CA THR A 197 -30.04 -4.86 -19.25
C THR A 197 -30.67 -3.77 -18.35
N PRO A 198 -32.00 -3.63 -18.30
CA PRO A 198 -32.66 -2.63 -17.48
C PRO A 198 -32.42 -2.73 -15.97
N ASP A 199 -32.01 -3.90 -15.49
CA ASP A 199 -31.68 -4.18 -14.08
C ASP A 199 -30.22 -3.82 -13.72
N TYR A 200 -29.45 -3.19 -14.64
CA TYR A 200 -28.12 -2.70 -14.36
C TYR A 200 -28.10 -1.85 -13.08
N PRO A 201 -27.32 -2.23 -12.05
CA PRO A 201 -27.48 -1.65 -10.70
C PRO A 201 -27.02 -0.19 -10.59
N LEU A 202 -26.10 0.25 -11.48
CA LEU A 202 -25.58 1.63 -11.47
C LEU A 202 -26.43 2.57 -12.33
N GLN A 203 -27.69 2.74 -11.94
CA GLN A 203 -28.61 3.66 -12.61
C GLN A 203 -28.25 5.13 -12.34
N LYS A 204 -28.82 6.07 -13.12
CA LYS A 204 -28.63 7.52 -13.00
C LYS A 204 -29.21 8.06 -11.69
N LYS A 205 -28.62 7.69 -10.55
CA LYS A 205 -28.93 8.20 -9.21
C LYS A 205 -27.68 8.18 -8.34
N ARG A 206 -27.68 8.92 -7.25
CA ARG A 206 -26.60 8.84 -6.27
C ARG A 206 -26.69 7.52 -5.54
N HIS A 207 -25.58 6.78 -5.48
CA HIS A 207 -25.43 5.55 -4.71
C HIS A 207 -24.60 5.83 -3.45
N THR A 208 -24.94 5.19 -2.33
CA THR A 208 -24.12 5.24 -1.13
C THR A 208 -22.87 4.37 -1.29
N LEU A 209 -21.80 4.69 -0.58
CA LEU A 209 -20.56 3.89 -0.63
C LEU A 209 -20.79 2.48 -0.06
N GLU A 210 -21.66 2.33 0.95
CA GLU A 210 -22.07 1.03 1.50
C GLU A 210 -22.70 0.13 0.42
N TYR A 211 -23.65 0.67 -0.34
CA TYR A 211 -24.24 -0.05 -1.46
C TYR A 211 -23.19 -0.42 -2.51
N LEU A 212 -22.28 0.50 -2.85
CA LEU A 212 -21.23 0.24 -3.82
C LEU A 212 -20.25 -0.85 -3.37
N ARG A 213 -20.06 -1.05 -2.06
CA ARG A 213 -19.25 -2.17 -1.53
C ARG A 213 -19.90 -3.53 -1.82
N SER A 214 -21.25 -3.62 -1.78
CA SER A 214 -21.96 -4.87 -2.09
C SER A 214 -21.88 -5.27 -3.56
N ILE A 215 -21.48 -4.36 -4.45
CA ILE A 215 -21.26 -4.58 -5.89
C ILE A 215 -19.86 -4.15 -6.31
N ALA A 216 -18.83 -4.58 -5.55
CA ALA A 216 -17.45 -4.13 -5.72
C ALA A 216 -16.92 -4.30 -7.16
N HIS A 217 -17.32 -5.36 -7.87
CA HIS A 217 -16.96 -5.63 -9.26
C HIS A 217 -17.51 -4.58 -10.28
N LEU A 218 -18.56 -3.85 -9.94
CA LEU A 218 -19.13 -2.81 -10.81
C LEU A 218 -18.80 -1.38 -10.35
N ARG A 219 -18.49 -1.19 -9.07
CA ARG A 219 -18.29 0.15 -8.50
C ARG A 219 -17.19 1.00 -9.17
N PRO A 220 -16.14 0.45 -9.83
CA PRO A 220 -15.18 1.27 -10.58
C PRO A 220 -15.81 2.07 -11.72
N ARG A 221 -16.99 1.66 -12.19
CA ARG A 221 -17.74 2.39 -13.23
C ARG A 221 -18.41 3.67 -12.71
N THR A 222 -18.44 3.93 -11.40
CA THR A 222 -18.95 5.18 -10.82
C THR A 222 -17.89 6.28 -10.89
N ASN A 223 -18.32 7.55 -10.90
CA ASN A 223 -17.38 8.67 -10.93
C ASN A 223 -16.46 8.67 -9.70
N THR A 224 -17.02 8.44 -8.51
CA THR A 224 -16.25 8.40 -7.26
C THR A 224 -15.13 7.39 -7.29
N LEU A 225 -15.46 6.11 -7.57
CA LEU A 225 -14.44 5.06 -7.51
C LEU A 225 -13.51 5.10 -8.73
N SER A 226 -13.98 5.58 -9.89
CA SER A 226 -13.11 5.88 -11.02
C SER A 226 -12.06 6.93 -10.64
N ALA A 227 -12.47 8.03 -9.99
CA ALA A 227 -11.54 9.05 -9.52
C ALA A 227 -10.56 8.51 -8.48
N VAL A 228 -11.05 7.77 -7.47
CA VAL A 228 -10.20 7.14 -6.44
C VAL A 228 -9.12 6.27 -7.07
N PHE A 229 -9.49 5.36 -7.98
CA PHE A 229 -8.53 4.41 -8.53
C PHE A 229 -7.57 5.04 -9.55
N ARG A 230 -7.94 6.16 -10.18
CA ARG A 230 -7.01 6.96 -11.00
C ARG A 230 -5.98 7.65 -10.12
N VAL A 231 -6.42 8.34 -9.06
CA VAL A 231 -5.52 8.96 -8.09
C VAL A 231 -4.62 7.92 -7.44
N ARG A 232 -5.16 6.74 -7.08
CA ARG A 232 -4.37 5.62 -6.53
C ARG A 232 -3.27 5.18 -7.51
N SER A 233 -3.60 5.04 -8.79
CA SER A 233 -2.64 4.65 -9.84
C SER A 233 -1.52 5.68 -9.98
N GLU A 234 -1.86 6.96 -10.09
CA GLU A 234 -0.87 8.04 -10.24
C GLU A 234 -0.02 8.23 -8.98
N ALA A 235 -0.61 8.09 -7.79
CA ALA A 235 0.13 8.13 -6.53
C ALA A 235 1.13 6.96 -6.41
N ALA A 236 0.75 5.74 -6.83
CA ALA A 236 1.66 4.60 -6.86
C ALA A 236 2.83 4.84 -7.82
N PHE A 237 2.55 5.36 -9.02
CA PHE A 237 3.59 5.74 -9.97
C PHE A 237 4.51 6.84 -9.42
N ALA A 238 3.94 7.86 -8.77
CA ALA A 238 4.71 8.93 -8.13
C ALA A 238 5.68 8.40 -7.05
N ILE A 239 5.25 7.43 -6.24
CA ILE A 239 6.10 6.75 -5.26
C ILE A 239 7.27 6.06 -5.96
N HIS A 240 7.01 5.21 -6.95
CA HIS A 240 8.08 4.53 -7.71
C HIS A 240 9.03 5.53 -8.37
N LYS A 241 8.49 6.58 -8.99
CA LYS A 241 9.29 7.62 -9.62
C LYS A 241 10.18 8.35 -8.62
N PHE A 242 9.64 8.77 -7.47
CA PHE A 242 10.38 9.47 -6.44
C PHE A 242 11.58 8.64 -5.95
N PHE A 243 11.36 7.39 -5.59
CA PHE A 243 12.43 6.53 -5.09
C PHE A 243 13.45 6.19 -6.17
N HIS A 244 13.01 5.91 -7.40
CA HIS A 244 13.91 5.65 -8.53
C HIS A 244 14.81 6.85 -8.81
N ASP A 245 14.25 8.06 -8.89
CA ASP A 245 14.99 9.29 -9.19
C ASP A 245 16.00 9.65 -8.07
N ASN A 246 15.76 9.19 -6.83
CA ASN A 246 16.66 9.36 -5.69
C ASN A 246 17.63 8.18 -5.48
N GLY A 247 17.72 7.25 -6.44
CA GLY A 247 18.70 6.16 -6.45
C GLY A 247 18.39 5.01 -5.51
N PHE A 248 17.12 4.80 -5.17
CA PHE A 248 16.67 3.64 -4.39
C PHE A 248 16.46 2.42 -5.27
N VAL A 249 16.79 1.26 -4.76
CA VAL A 249 16.46 -0.04 -5.37
C VAL A 249 15.11 -0.52 -4.86
N TYR A 250 14.19 -0.85 -5.78
CA TYR A 250 12.92 -1.50 -5.42
C TYR A 250 13.19 -2.95 -4.98
N ALA A 251 12.91 -3.26 -3.73
CA ALA A 251 13.18 -4.56 -3.13
C ALA A 251 11.89 -5.40 -3.06
N HIS A 252 12.01 -6.67 -3.47
CA HIS A 252 10.98 -7.67 -3.26
C HIS A 252 11.29 -8.44 -1.97
N THR A 253 10.44 -8.30 -0.96
CA THR A 253 10.50 -9.08 0.27
C THR A 253 9.41 -10.16 0.28
N PRO A 254 9.62 -11.30 0.96
CA PRO A 254 8.65 -12.40 0.96
C PRO A 254 7.32 -12.00 1.58
N LEU A 255 6.22 -12.43 0.96
CA LEU A 255 4.88 -12.29 1.55
C LEU A 255 4.57 -13.41 2.55
N ILE A 256 5.25 -14.56 2.41
CA ILE A 256 5.15 -15.70 3.36
C ILE A 256 6.42 -15.70 4.19
N THR A 257 6.29 -15.56 5.49
CA THR A 257 7.42 -15.46 6.43
C THR A 257 7.21 -16.38 7.61
N ALA A 258 8.32 -16.74 8.27
CA ALA A 258 8.31 -17.41 9.57
C ALA A 258 8.68 -16.46 10.72
N SER A 259 8.92 -15.16 10.42
CA SER A 259 9.34 -14.14 11.38
C SER A 259 8.23 -13.13 11.61
N ASP A 260 7.99 -12.74 12.85
CA ASP A 260 7.11 -11.63 13.20
C ASP A 260 7.94 -10.34 13.28
N CYS A 261 7.75 -9.43 12.34
CA CYS A 261 8.48 -8.16 12.28
C CYS A 261 8.16 -7.25 13.47
N GLU A 262 6.93 -7.21 13.90
CA GLU A 262 6.48 -6.31 14.97
C GLU A 262 6.55 -6.96 16.36
N GLY A 263 6.68 -8.29 16.43
CA GLY A 263 6.79 -9.05 17.68
C GLY A 263 5.48 -9.18 18.45
N ALA A 264 4.37 -8.69 17.92
CA ALA A 264 3.04 -8.71 18.55
C ALA A 264 1.90 -8.75 17.50
N GLY A 265 2.21 -8.91 16.21
CA GLY A 265 1.23 -8.87 15.14
C GLY A 265 0.36 -10.11 15.10
N GLU A 266 -0.96 -9.96 15.01
CA GLU A 266 -1.84 -11.05 14.64
C GLU A 266 -1.65 -11.38 13.16
N MET A 267 -0.92 -12.46 12.86
CA MET A 267 -0.62 -12.89 11.50
C MET A 267 -1.60 -13.96 11.01
N PHE A 268 -2.00 -13.87 9.73
CA PHE A 268 -2.68 -14.96 9.06
C PHE A 268 -1.75 -16.13 8.85
N ARG A 269 -2.13 -17.33 9.32
CA ARG A 269 -1.35 -18.53 9.12
C ARG A 269 -1.50 -19.06 7.70
N VAL A 270 -0.38 -19.43 7.08
CA VAL A 270 -0.30 -20.14 5.80
C VAL A 270 0.00 -21.59 6.07
N THR A 271 -0.88 -22.51 5.67
CA THR A 271 -0.73 -23.95 5.91
C THR A 271 -1.41 -24.75 4.79
N THR A 272 -0.85 -25.92 4.49
CA THR A 272 -1.45 -26.93 3.60
C THR A 272 -2.02 -28.11 4.38
N LEU A 273 -1.92 -28.10 5.72
CA LEU A 273 -2.48 -29.14 6.57
C LEU A 273 -4.00 -29.06 6.58
N ASP A 274 -4.66 -30.23 6.65
CA ASP A 274 -6.11 -30.28 6.83
C ASP A 274 -6.50 -29.71 8.21
N PRO A 275 -7.27 -28.62 8.28
CA PRO A 275 -7.67 -28.03 9.56
C PRO A 275 -8.57 -28.94 10.40
N GLN A 276 -9.24 -29.92 9.79
CA GLN A 276 -10.11 -30.86 10.51
C GLN A 276 -9.32 -32.00 11.13
N ASN A 277 -8.21 -32.43 10.52
CA ASN A 277 -7.41 -33.55 10.98
C ASN A 277 -5.89 -33.29 10.78
N PRO A 278 -5.31 -32.27 11.45
CA PRO A 278 -3.91 -31.99 11.29
C PRO A 278 -3.06 -33.09 11.96
N PRO A 279 -1.86 -33.43 11.43
CA PRO A 279 -0.89 -34.27 12.10
C PRO A 279 -0.53 -33.68 13.47
N ARG A 280 -0.24 -34.54 14.44
CA ARG A 280 0.03 -34.10 15.82
C ARG A 280 1.33 -34.70 16.33
N THR A 281 2.04 -33.96 17.19
CA THR A 281 3.18 -34.43 17.96
C THR A 281 2.71 -35.39 19.06
N GLU A 282 3.65 -36.04 19.71
CA GLU A 282 3.37 -36.92 20.87
C GLU A 282 2.67 -36.16 22.02
N GLU A 283 2.93 -34.85 22.16
CA GLU A 283 2.31 -33.99 23.15
C GLU A 283 0.92 -33.46 22.69
N GLY A 284 0.45 -33.84 21.50
CA GLY A 284 -0.85 -33.48 20.97
C GLY A 284 -0.92 -32.11 20.27
N ALA A 285 0.18 -31.39 20.15
CA ALA A 285 0.25 -30.16 19.36
C ALA A 285 0.22 -30.45 17.84
N VAL A 286 -0.13 -29.46 17.01
CA VAL A 286 -0.03 -29.61 15.54
C VAL A 286 1.43 -29.79 15.15
N ASP A 287 1.73 -30.83 14.38
CA ASP A 287 3.08 -31.10 13.89
C ASP A 287 3.33 -30.39 12.56
N PHE A 288 3.87 -29.19 12.62
CA PHE A 288 4.20 -28.38 11.43
C PHE A 288 5.41 -28.91 10.65
N ARG A 289 6.14 -29.94 11.12
CA ARG A 289 7.19 -30.61 10.33
C ARG A 289 6.60 -31.32 9.11
N GLU A 290 5.32 -31.70 9.19
CA GLU A 290 4.55 -32.29 8.10
C GLU A 290 3.90 -31.25 7.17
N ASP A 291 3.97 -29.94 7.49
CA ASP A 291 3.45 -28.87 6.63
C ASP A 291 4.44 -28.53 5.50
N PHE A 292 3.96 -27.81 4.48
CA PHE A 292 4.71 -27.47 3.27
C PHE A 292 6.10 -26.86 3.55
N PHE A 293 6.19 -25.95 4.51
CA PHE A 293 7.46 -25.30 4.88
C PHE A 293 8.22 -26.01 6.00
N GLY A 294 7.74 -27.12 6.53
CA GLY A 294 8.34 -27.85 7.65
C GLY A 294 8.36 -27.08 8.97
N LYS A 295 7.67 -25.94 9.05
CA LYS A 295 7.54 -25.06 10.22
C LYS A 295 6.32 -24.14 10.06
N PRO A 296 5.83 -23.49 11.14
CA PRO A 296 4.78 -22.49 11.03
C PRO A 296 5.18 -21.37 10.08
N ALA A 297 4.27 -21.01 9.17
CA ALA A 297 4.44 -19.91 8.22
C ALA A 297 3.20 -19.01 8.23
N TYR A 298 3.40 -17.75 7.90
CA TYR A 298 2.39 -16.71 8.02
C TYR A 298 2.46 -15.73 6.83
N LEU A 299 1.40 -14.96 6.61
CA LEU A 299 1.45 -13.78 5.76
C LEU A 299 2.13 -12.64 6.53
N THR A 300 3.01 -11.92 5.87
CA THR A 300 3.83 -10.85 6.48
C THR A 300 2.99 -9.66 6.92
N VAL A 301 3.37 -9.02 8.01
CA VAL A 301 2.84 -7.74 8.50
C VAL A 301 3.67 -6.54 8.02
N SER A 302 4.90 -6.77 7.54
CA SER A 302 5.86 -5.75 7.06
C SER A 302 7.01 -6.42 6.33
N GLY A 303 7.57 -5.75 5.34
CA GLY A 303 8.79 -6.17 4.64
C GLY A 303 10.07 -5.58 5.24
N GLN A 304 10.01 -4.91 6.39
CA GLN A 304 11.10 -4.14 6.95
C GLN A 304 12.35 -4.98 7.26
N LEU A 305 12.21 -6.09 8.01
CA LEU A 305 13.39 -6.82 8.48
C LEU A 305 14.21 -7.41 7.33
N GLU A 306 13.54 -7.98 6.33
CA GLU A 306 14.17 -8.48 5.10
C GLU A 306 14.66 -7.30 4.23
N GLY A 307 13.95 -6.17 4.26
CA GLY A 307 14.35 -4.91 3.61
C GLY A 307 15.68 -4.38 4.16
N GLU A 308 15.90 -4.44 5.49
CA GLU A 308 17.18 -4.05 6.10
C GLU A 308 18.35 -4.88 5.58
N CYS A 309 18.16 -6.18 5.28
CA CYS A 309 19.21 -7.01 4.64
C CYS A 309 19.63 -6.42 3.29
N MET A 310 18.65 -5.99 2.50
CA MET A 310 18.91 -5.39 1.19
C MET A 310 19.51 -3.98 1.32
N ALA A 311 19.05 -3.18 2.30
CA ALA A 311 19.58 -1.83 2.54
C ALA A 311 21.06 -1.86 2.94
N LEU A 312 21.47 -2.81 3.77
CA LEU A 312 22.87 -2.99 4.17
C LEU A 312 23.77 -3.55 3.06
N ALA A 313 23.21 -3.92 1.91
CA ALA A 313 23.93 -4.31 0.71
C ALA A 313 23.88 -3.23 -0.38
N PHE A 314 22.73 -2.58 -0.59
CA PHE A 314 22.52 -1.61 -1.68
C PHE A 314 22.54 -0.14 -1.22
N GLY A 315 22.56 0.13 0.07
CA GLY A 315 22.58 1.46 0.67
C GLY A 315 21.20 2.10 0.79
N LYS A 316 20.37 2.04 -0.26
CA LYS A 316 19.01 2.62 -0.28
C LYS A 316 18.07 1.67 -1.00
N ILE A 317 17.04 1.24 -0.29
CA ILE A 317 15.97 0.40 -0.87
C ILE A 317 14.60 0.90 -0.46
N TYR A 318 13.58 0.44 -1.14
CA TYR A 318 12.21 0.52 -0.67
C TYR A 318 11.42 -0.73 -1.05
N THR A 319 10.52 -1.17 -0.19
CA THR A 319 9.47 -2.12 -0.53
C THR A 319 8.21 -1.36 -0.92
N PHE A 320 7.38 -1.92 -1.76
CA PHE A 320 6.03 -1.43 -2.02
C PHE A 320 5.16 -2.61 -2.43
N GLY A 321 4.42 -3.14 -1.49
CA GLY A 321 3.69 -4.39 -1.68
C GLY A 321 2.61 -4.65 -0.64
N PRO A 322 1.84 -5.73 -0.81
CA PRO A 322 0.79 -6.11 0.12
C PRO A 322 1.35 -6.57 1.46
N THR A 323 0.67 -6.19 2.52
CA THR A 323 0.87 -6.62 3.90
C THR A 323 -0.46 -7.06 4.50
N PHE A 324 -0.42 -7.87 5.56
CA PHE A 324 -1.59 -8.54 6.09
C PHE A 324 -1.61 -8.48 7.61
N ARG A 325 -2.76 -8.10 8.19
CA ARG A 325 -2.96 -8.09 9.63
C ARG A 325 -4.29 -8.76 9.97
N ALA A 326 -4.26 -9.76 10.85
CA ALA A 326 -5.43 -10.53 11.25
C ALA A 326 -6.18 -9.91 12.44
N GLU A 327 -5.90 -8.66 12.76
CA GLU A 327 -6.52 -7.92 13.85
C GLU A 327 -8.04 -7.88 13.69
N ASN A 328 -8.77 -8.23 14.75
CA ASN A 328 -10.23 -8.13 14.78
C ASN A 328 -10.69 -6.68 14.98
N SER A 329 -10.28 -5.78 14.10
CA SER A 329 -10.59 -4.36 14.14
C SER A 329 -11.57 -3.97 13.03
N ASN A 330 -12.74 -3.44 13.40
CA ASN A 330 -13.80 -3.04 12.46
C ASN A 330 -13.95 -1.52 12.36
N THR A 331 -12.83 -0.79 12.24
CA THR A 331 -12.84 0.66 12.09
C THR A 331 -12.86 1.09 10.62
N THR A 332 -12.96 2.39 10.38
CA THR A 332 -12.87 2.97 9.03
C THR A 332 -11.44 3.02 8.48
N ARG A 333 -10.43 2.70 9.28
CA ARG A 333 -9.00 2.84 8.95
C ARG A 333 -8.25 1.50 8.88
N HIS A 334 -8.90 0.37 9.21
CA HIS A 334 -8.30 -0.95 9.22
C HIS A 334 -8.84 -1.83 8.09
N ALA A 335 -7.93 -2.52 7.43
CA ALA A 335 -8.19 -3.59 6.48
C ALA A 335 -7.22 -4.74 6.77
N ALA A 336 -7.65 -5.98 6.51
CA ALA A 336 -6.83 -7.16 6.74
C ALA A 336 -5.73 -7.34 5.67
N GLU A 337 -5.92 -6.75 4.50
CA GLU A 337 -4.96 -6.68 3.39
C GLU A 337 -4.86 -5.24 2.93
N PHE A 338 -3.66 -4.70 2.88
CA PHE A 338 -3.36 -3.34 2.43
C PHE A 338 -1.92 -3.28 1.89
N TRP A 339 -1.52 -2.15 1.30
CA TRP A 339 -0.17 -2.00 0.77
C TRP A 339 0.67 -1.11 1.68
N MET A 340 1.90 -1.55 1.95
CA MET A 340 2.91 -0.74 2.64
C MET A 340 4.00 -0.33 1.66
N MET A 341 4.46 0.90 1.81
CA MET A 341 5.68 1.40 1.21
C MET A 341 6.67 1.65 2.34
N GLU A 342 7.83 0.96 2.31
CA GLU A 342 8.76 0.90 3.43
C GLU A 342 10.21 1.09 2.90
N PRO A 343 10.75 2.32 2.89
CA PRO A 343 12.14 2.56 2.54
C PRO A 343 13.06 2.29 3.73
N GLU A 344 14.27 1.79 3.44
CA GLU A 344 15.37 1.61 4.38
C GLU A 344 16.66 2.21 3.80
N ILE A 345 17.39 2.98 4.61
CA ILE A 345 18.56 3.75 4.19
C ILE A 345 19.72 3.47 5.12
N ALA A 346 20.78 2.87 4.60
CA ALA A 346 22.03 2.69 5.32
C ALA A 346 22.78 4.04 5.46
N PHE A 347 23.53 4.19 6.55
CA PHE A 347 24.31 5.38 6.92
C PHE A 347 23.43 6.63 7.23
N ALA A 348 22.12 6.46 7.39
CA ALA A 348 21.19 7.51 7.71
C ALA A 348 20.77 7.47 9.20
N ASP A 349 20.47 8.64 9.75
CA ASP A 349 19.91 8.79 11.09
C ASP A 349 18.43 9.24 11.05
N LEU A 350 17.88 9.55 12.21
CA LEU A 350 16.48 9.96 12.32
C LEU A 350 16.18 11.26 11.56
N SER A 351 17.15 12.20 11.50
CA SER A 351 16.97 13.46 10.77
C SER A 351 16.90 13.22 9.26
N ASP A 352 17.80 12.38 8.73
CA ASP A 352 17.82 12.00 7.31
C ASP A 352 16.49 11.31 6.91
N ASN A 353 15.95 10.49 7.83
CA ASN A 353 14.65 9.82 7.64
C ASN A 353 13.49 10.83 7.54
N MET A 354 13.43 11.83 8.42
CA MET A 354 12.41 12.89 8.37
C MET A 354 12.53 13.74 7.09
N ASP A 355 13.75 14.07 6.66
CA ASP A 355 13.99 14.83 5.43
C ASP A 355 13.48 14.07 4.20
N LEU A 356 13.73 12.75 4.13
CA LEU A 356 13.23 11.90 3.05
C LEU A 356 11.70 11.85 3.03
N GLN A 357 11.07 11.69 4.19
CA GLN A 357 9.61 11.67 4.30
C GLN A 357 8.99 12.97 3.80
N GLU A 358 9.50 14.11 4.26
CA GLU A 358 9.00 15.43 3.85
C GLU A 358 9.13 15.63 2.34
N ALA A 359 10.30 15.32 1.75
CA ALA A 359 10.54 15.42 0.31
C ALA A 359 9.61 14.50 -0.50
N MET A 360 9.41 13.28 -0.03
CA MET A 360 8.52 12.30 -0.67
C MET A 360 7.07 12.78 -0.71
N PHE A 361 6.50 13.23 0.40
CA PHE A 361 5.12 13.70 0.44
C PHE A 361 4.90 14.90 -0.47
N LYS A 362 5.81 15.87 -0.45
CA LYS A 362 5.75 17.04 -1.34
C LYS A 362 5.77 16.63 -2.81
N SER A 363 6.62 15.67 -3.17
CA SER A 363 6.70 15.13 -4.53
C SER A 363 5.42 14.42 -4.97
N ILE A 364 4.87 13.51 -4.13
CA ILE A 364 3.66 12.76 -4.44
C ILE A 364 2.46 13.71 -4.60
N PHE A 365 2.27 14.65 -3.69
CA PHE A 365 1.14 15.59 -3.76
C PHE A 365 1.24 16.50 -4.98
N THR A 366 2.44 16.99 -5.31
CA THR A 366 2.66 17.77 -6.52
C THR A 366 2.29 16.96 -7.76
N HIS A 367 2.81 15.74 -7.89
CA HIS A 367 2.53 14.86 -9.03
C HIS A 367 1.01 14.61 -9.19
N VAL A 368 0.30 14.27 -8.11
CA VAL A 368 -1.14 13.99 -8.18
C VAL A 368 -1.94 15.23 -8.55
N LEU A 369 -1.59 16.40 -8.02
CA LEU A 369 -2.29 17.65 -8.35
C LEU A 369 -2.09 18.05 -9.83
N GLU A 370 -0.93 17.75 -10.40
CA GLU A 370 -0.61 18.02 -11.80
C GLU A 370 -1.23 16.99 -12.77
N THR A 371 -1.26 15.72 -12.40
CA THR A 371 -1.68 14.64 -13.30
C THR A 371 -3.16 14.30 -13.21
N CYS A 372 -3.82 14.59 -12.07
CA CYS A 372 -5.23 14.29 -11.80
C CYS A 372 -6.07 15.53 -11.45
N PRO A 373 -5.96 16.66 -12.18
CA PRO A 373 -6.64 17.92 -11.79
C PRO A 373 -8.16 17.80 -11.75
N ASP A 374 -8.77 17.04 -12.64
CA ASP A 374 -10.22 16.87 -12.71
C ASP A 374 -10.76 16.02 -11.57
N GLU A 375 -10.07 14.91 -11.24
CA GLU A 375 -10.36 14.04 -10.11
C GLU A 375 -10.18 14.78 -8.78
N MET A 376 -9.10 15.53 -8.64
CA MET A 376 -8.82 16.31 -7.42
C MET A 376 -9.82 17.44 -7.23
N LYS A 377 -10.23 18.10 -8.31
CA LYS A 377 -11.33 19.06 -8.26
C LYS A 377 -12.64 18.39 -7.83
N PHE A 378 -12.94 17.21 -8.35
CA PHE A 378 -14.12 16.43 -7.95
C PHE A 378 -14.12 16.11 -6.46
N PHE A 379 -12.98 15.66 -5.89
CA PHE A 379 -12.88 15.39 -4.46
C PHE A 379 -13.03 16.64 -3.62
N ASN A 380 -12.43 17.76 -4.04
CA ASN A 380 -12.57 19.05 -3.35
C ASN A 380 -14.03 19.54 -3.33
N ASP A 381 -14.77 19.36 -4.43
CA ASP A 381 -16.14 19.84 -4.56
C ASP A 381 -17.16 18.97 -3.80
N PHE A 382 -16.94 17.65 -3.71
CA PHE A 382 -17.95 16.68 -3.26
C PHE A 382 -17.58 15.88 -1.98
N TYR A 383 -16.30 15.82 -1.59
CA TYR A 383 -15.84 15.02 -0.45
C TYR A 383 -15.24 15.86 0.65
N ASP A 384 -14.30 16.74 0.34
CA ASP A 384 -13.57 17.53 1.32
C ASP A 384 -13.31 18.96 0.78
N LYS A 385 -14.21 19.87 1.13
CA LYS A 385 -14.05 21.29 0.80
C LYS A 385 -12.81 21.86 1.50
N GLY A 386 -11.81 22.27 0.73
CA GLY A 386 -10.51 22.71 1.25
C GLY A 386 -9.39 21.70 1.04
N LEU A 387 -9.67 20.56 0.43
CA LEU A 387 -8.67 19.54 0.10
C LEU A 387 -7.50 20.10 -0.71
N LEU A 388 -7.78 20.84 -1.78
CA LEU A 388 -6.74 21.44 -2.63
C LEU A 388 -5.90 22.46 -1.89
N GLU A 389 -6.51 23.29 -1.05
CA GLU A 389 -5.80 24.27 -0.22
C GLU A 389 -4.88 23.57 0.78
N ARG A 390 -5.40 22.54 1.48
CA ARG A 390 -4.62 21.75 2.45
C ARG A 390 -3.40 21.10 1.80
N LEU A 391 -3.56 20.40 0.67
CA LEU A 391 -2.44 19.74 -0.03
C LEU A 391 -1.41 20.77 -0.52
N ASN A 392 -1.85 21.89 -1.10
CA ASN A 392 -0.96 22.97 -1.53
C ASN A 392 -0.23 23.64 -0.34
N SER A 393 -0.88 23.78 0.82
CA SER A 393 -0.25 24.28 2.03
C SER A 393 0.87 23.37 2.50
N ILE A 394 0.65 22.04 2.49
CA ILE A 394 1.66 21.06 2.87
C ILE A 394 2.88 21.10 1.93
N ILE A 395 2.65 21.18 0.61
CA ILE A 395 3.74 21.27 -0.37
C ILE A 395 4.65 22.48 -0.08
N ARG A 396 4.08 23.62 0.38
CA ARG A 396 4.80 24.88 0.60
C ARG A 396 5.38 25.01 2.01
N SER A 397 4.88 24.25 2.99
CA SER A 397 5.31 24.38 4.38
C SER A 397 6.55 23.53 4.68
N GLU A 398 7.33 23.94 5.66
CA GLU A 398 8.26 23.09 6.37
C GLU A 398 7.50 22.32 7.45
N PHE A 399 7.83 21.05 7.66
CA PHE A 399 7.20 20.21 8.67
C PHE A 399 7.82 20.52 10.04
N VAL A 400 6.97 20.60 11.05
CA VAL A 400 7.42 20.83 12.42
C VAL A 400 8.08 19.56 12.97
N ARG A 401 9.12 19.70 13.80
CA ARG A 401 9.81 18.59 14.49
C ARG A 401 9.79 18.87 15.98
N ILE A 402 9.20 17.97 16.74
CA ILE A 402 9.15 18.04 18.23
C ILE A 402 9.37 16.65 18.81
N THR A 403 9.84 16.61 20.05
CA THR A 403 9.93 15.34 20.79
C THR A 403 8.55 14.95 21.36
N TYR A 404 8.35 13.66 21.61
CA TYR A 404 7.18 13.15 22.32
C TYR A 404 7.01 13.85 23.70
N THR A 405 8.12 14.07 24.41
CA THR A 405 8.08 14.76 25.69
C THR A 405 7.56 16.21 25.57
N GLU A 406 7.94 16.93 24.52
CA GLU A 406 7.41 18.27 24.24
C GLU A 406 5.95 18.22 23.83
N ALA A 407 5.58 17.26 22.96
CA ALA A 407 4.19 17.05 22.56
C ALA A 407 3.29 16.78 23.76
N VAL A 408 3.67 15.86 24.65
CA VAL A 408 2.91 15.56 25.87
C VAL A 408 2.76 16.79 26.77
N LYS A 409 3.82 17.57 26.99
CA LYS A 409 3.73 18.80 27.77
C LYS A 409 2.74 19.82 27.23
N LEU A 410 2.67 19.94 25.87
CA LEU A 410 1.69 20.80 25.22
C LEU A 410 0.26 20.28 25.42
N LEU A 411 0.07 18.99 25.27
CA LEU A 411 -1.24 18.32 25.36
C LEU A 411 -1.76 18.27 26.80
N GLU A 412 -0.90 18.02 27.80
CA GLU A 412 -1.29 17.96 29.22
C GLU A 412 -1.99 19.23 29.69
N THR A 413 -1.61 20.40 29.15
CA THR A 413 -2.27 21.67 29.47
C THR A 413 -3.72 21.74 28.97
N HIS A 414 -4.13 20.83 28.09
CA HIS A 414 -5.45 20.76 27.48
C HIS A 414 -6.21 19.47 27.79
N ASN A 415 -5.77 18.69 28.79
CA ASN A 415 -6.38 17.41 29.16
C ASN A 415 -7.90 17.49 29.46
N GLY A 416 -8.41 18.67 29.79
CA GLY A 416 -9.85 18.89 29.99
C GLY A 416 -10.67 18.90 28.68
N GLU A 417 -10.02 18.98 27.53
CA GLU A 417 -10.65 18.98 26.18
C GLU A 417 -10.68 17.59 25.54
N PHE A 418 -9.91 16.62 26.07
CA PHE A 418 -9.75 15.29 25.52
C PHE A 418 -10.65 14.26 26.17
N GLN A 419 -11.13 13.30 25.38
CA GLN A 419 -11.83 12.12 25.87
C GLN A 419 -10.88 11.22 26.67
N TYR A 420 -9.61 11.13 26.25
CA TYR A 420 -8.56 10.34 26.86
C TYR A 420 -7.45 11.28 27.36
N PRO A 421 -7.33 11.53 28.67
CA PRO A 421 -6.26 12.37 29.19
C PRO A 421 -4.88 11.82 28.85
N VAL A 422 -3.99 12.68 28.37
CA VAL A 422 -2.61 12.32 28.03
C VAL A 422 -1.69 12.50 29.25
N SER A 423 -0.72 11.59 29.35
CA SER A 423 0.42 11.69 30.30
C SER A 423 1.63 11.03 29.67
N TRP A 424 2.83 11.36 30.16
CA TRP A 424 4.05 10.77 29.63
C TRP A 424 4.04 9.24 29.78
N GLY A 425 4.36 8.53 28.69
CA GLY A 425 4.36 7.07 28.63
C GLY A 425 3.08 6.45 28.05
N CYS A 426 2.05 7.26 27.72
CA CYS A 426 0.85 6.74 27.02
C CYS A 426 0.98 6.83 25.50
N ASP A 427 0.25 5.99 24.79
CA ASP A 427 0.06 6.14 23.36
C ASP A 427 -0.78 7.38 23.04
N LEU A 428 -0.33 8.19 22.08
CA LEU A 428 -1.10 9.31 21.59
C LEU A 428 -2.32 8.81 20.82
N GLN A 429 -3.50 9.30 21.19
CA GLN A 429 -4.73 8.99 20.47
C GLN A 429 -4.93 9.96 19.32
N THR A 430 -5.72 9.58 18.33
CA THR A 430 -6.00 10.43 17.16
C THR A 430 -6.47 11.85 17.53
N GLU A 431 -7.16 12.04 18.64
CA GLU A 431 -7.57 13.37 19.10
C GLU A 431 -6.36 14.24 19.51
N HIS A 432 -5.34 13.63 20.14
CA HIS A 432 -4.09 14.29 20.52
C HIS A 432 -3.27 14.69 19.28
N GLU A 433 -3.11 13.76 18.34
CA GLU A 433 -2.40 13.96 17.08
C GLU A 433 -3.02 15.09 16.25
N ARG A 434 -4.34 15.08 16.13
CA ARG A 434 -5.08 16.13 15.44
C ARG A 434 -5.03 17.46 16.16
N TYR A 435 -5.03 17.46 17.49
CA TYR A 435 -4.87 18.70 18.26
C TYR A 435 -3.53 19.37 17.97
N LEU A 436 -2.43 18.60 17.96
CA LEU A 436 -1.11 19.09 17.58
C LEU A 436 -1.09 19.67 16.16
N THR A 437 -1.64 18.94 15.19
CA THR A 437 -1.56 19.32 13.76
C THR A 437 -2.57 20.39 13.35
N GLU A 438 -3.76 20.46 13.99
CA GLU A 438 -4.85 21.35 13.59
C GLU A 438 -5.01 22.60 14.48
N LYS A 439 -4.63 22.51 15.76
CA LYS A 439 -4.79 23.60 16.72
C LYS A 439 -3.47 24.26 17.07
N VAL A 440 -2.44 23.47 17.42
CA VAL A 440 -1.17 24.01 17.88
C VAL A 440 -0.33 24.52 16.71
N PHE A 441 0.01 23.66 15.75
CA PHE A 441 0.97 24.00 14.70
C PHE A 441 0.33 24.36 13.35
N GLN A 442 -0.87 23.88 13.06
CA GLN A 442 -1.59 24.05 11.80
C GLN A 442 -0.75 23.59 10.58
N LYS A 443 0.07 22.55 10.77
CA LYS A 443 1.03 21.99 9.82
C LYS A 443 1.25 20.51 10.11
N PRO A 444 1.88 19.75 9.19
CA PRO A 444 2.42 18.43 9.50
C PRO A 444 3.48 18.52 10.61
N VAL A 445 3.48 17.53 11.50
CA VAL A 445 4.34 17.46 12.67
C VAL A 445 5.01 16.10 12.74
N PHE A 446 6.32 16.08 12.76
CA PHE A 446 7.09 14.92 13.20
C PHE A 446 7.16 14.92 14.72
N VAL A 447 6.71 13.85 15.34
CA VAL A 447 6.90 13.59 16.78
C VAL A 447 7.98 12.52 16.91
N THR A 448 9.03 12.78 17.69
CA THR A 448 10.20 11.91 17.84
C THR A 448 10.42 11.47 19.28
N ASP A 449 11.32 10.52 19.49
CA ASP A 449 11.83 10.12 20.80
C ASP A 449 10.75 9.63 21.75
N TYR A 450 10.00 8.63 21.30
CA TYR A 450 8.93 8.00 22.07
C TYR A 450 9.46 7.12 23.21
N PRO A 451 8.67 6.91 24.28
CA PRO A 451 9.01 5.94 25.32
C PRO A 451 9.25 4.54 24.75
N LYS A 452 10.33 3.88 25.19
CA LYS A 452 10.73 2.56 24.69
C LYS A 452 9.70 1.44 24.94
N GLU A 453 8.85 1.63 25.96
CA GLU A 453 7.85 0.66 26.39
C GLU A 453 6.68 0.51 25.41
N ILE A 454 6.47 1.52 24.55
CA ILE A 454 5.35 1.56 23.58
C ILE A 454 5.82 1.43 22.14
N LYS A 455 7.11 1.11 21.91
CA LYS A 455 7.70 1.00 20.56
C LYS A 455 8.45 -0.33 20.40
N ALA A 456 8.62 -0.76 19.13
CA ALA A 456 9.19 -2.05 18.76
C ALA A 456 10.66 -2.23 19.16
N PHE A 457 11.11 -3.49 19.22
CA PHE A 457 12.45 -3.89 19.71
C PHE A 457 13.61 -3.38 18.85
N TYR A 458 13.39 -3.22 17.57
CA TYR A 458 14.43 -2.85 16.60
C TYR A 458 14.75 -1.35 16.56
N MET A 459 13.99 -0.51 17.25
CA MET A 459 14.21 0.93 17.28
C MET A 459 15.40 1.28 18.17
N ARG A 460 16.26 2.20 17.70
CA ARG A 460 17.48 2.62 18.40
C ARG A 460 17.14 3.24 19.77
N LEU A 461 17.68 2.63 20.84
CA LEU A 461 17.55 3.17 22.19
C LEU A 461 18.40 4.45 22.32
N ASN A 462 17.78 5.56 22.74
CA ASN A 462 18.48 6.81 22.98
C ASN A 462 19.38 6.72 24.21
N ASP A 463 20.32 7.66 24.33
CA ASP A 463 21.32 7.66 25.40
C ASP A 463 20.74 7.90 26.80
N ASP A 464 19.49 8.38 26.88
CA ASP A 464 18.73 8.50 28.13
C ASP A 464 18.26 7.16 28.71
N GLY A 465 18.32 6.08 27.90
CA GLY A 465 17.89 4.73 28.26
C GLY A 465 16.36 4.58 28.45
N LYS A 466 15.57 5.61 28.14
CA LYS A 466 14.12 5.67 28.34
C LYS A 466 13.34 5.83 27.05
N THR A 467 13.91 6.51 26.07
CA THR A 467 13.28 6.77 24.79
C THR A 467 13.99 6.04 23.66
N VAL A 468 13.29 5.89 22.53
CA VAL A 468 13.86 5.35 21.29
C VAL A 468 13.75 6.38 20.17
N ALA A 469 14.69 6.34 19.23
CA ALA A 469 14.73 7.20 18.05
C ALA A 469 13.62 6.81 17.03
N ALA A 470 12.38 6.78 17.52
CA ALA A 470 11.17 6.64 16.71
C ALA A 470 10.74 7.98 16.14
N VAL A 471 9.98 7.95 15.06
CA VAL A 471 9.33 9.12 14.46
C VAL A 471 7.98 8.73 13.89
N ASP A 472 6.94 9.49 14.23
CA ASP A 472 5.64 9.42 13.59
C ASP A 472 5.36 10.76 12.90
N LEU A 473 4.92 10.73 11.63
CA LEU A 473 4.45 11.91 10.92
C LEU A 473 2.95 12.06 11.12
N LEU A 474 2.57 13.13 11.80
CA LEU A 474 1.18 13.52 12.01
C LEU A 474 0.76 14.57 10.97
N VAL A 475 -0.44 14.42 10.41
CA VAL A 475 -0.99 15.36 9.42
C VAL A 475 -2.40 15.83 9.81
N PRO A 476 -2.78 17.06 9.44
CA PRO A 476 -4.12 17.59 9.70
C PRO A 476 -5.21 16.71 9.07
N GLY A 477 -6.30 16.45 9.78
CA GLY A 477 -7.46 15.69 9.31
C GLY A 477 -7.37 14.18 9.51
N VAL A 478 -6.16 13.62 9.64
CA VAL A 478 -5.94 12.17 9.79
C VAL A 478 -5.25 11.80 11.10
N GLY A 479 -4.24 12.53 11.53
CA GLY A 479 -3.32 12.13 12.59
C GLY A 479 -2.11 11.41 11.99
N GLU A 480 -1.67 10.31 12.58
CA GLU A 480 -0.53 9.52 12.12
C GLU A 480 -0.73 9.03 10.67
N LEU A 481 0.24 9.35 9.80
CA LEU A 481 0.30 8.92 8.41
C LEU A 481 1.46 7.95 8.14
N THR A 482 2.62 8.16 8.79
CA THR A 482 3.77 7.25 8.75
C THR A 482 4.31 7.04 10.15
N GLY A 483 4.83 5.84 10.39
CA GLY A 483 5.66 5.51 11.55
C GLY A 483 7.05 5.05 11.08
N GLY A 484 8.10 5.43 11.79
CA GLY A 484 9.47 5.07 11.43
C GLY A 484 10.45 5.16 12.59
N SER A 485 11.71 4.85 12.32
CA SER A 485 12.77 5.01 13.33
C SER A 485 14.16 4.96 12.69
N GLN A 486 15.15 5.44 13.41
CA GLN A 486 16.50 4.89 13.29
C GLN A 486 16.50 3.49 13.90
N ARG A 487 17.20 2.55 13.25
CA ARG A 487 17.27 1.15 13.67
C ARG A 487 18.40 0.96 14.67
N GLU A 488 18.27 0.00 15.59
CA GLU A 488 19.31 -0.30 16.56
C GLU A 488 20.48 -1.02 15.88
N GLU A 489 21.61 -0.36 15.80
CA GLU A 489 22.85 -0.89 15.21
C GLU A 489 23.78 -1.58 16.22
N ARG A 490 23.57 -1.37 17.52
CA ARG A 490 24.40 -1.91 18.59
C ARG A 490 23.92 -3.31 18.99
N MET A 491 24.73 -4.32 18.72
CA MET A 491 24.40 -5.74 18.89
C MET A 491 23.88 -6.07 20.29
N GLU A 492 24.57 -5.61 21.32
CA GLU A 492 24.26 -5.92 22.73
C GLU A 492 22.93 -5.28 23.14
N VAL A 493 22.66 -4.06 22.65
CA VAL A 493 21.42 -3.34 22.97
C VAL A 493 20.24 -4.01 22.27
N LEU A 494 20.36 -4.34 20.98
CA LEU A 494 19.33 -5.04 20.22
C LEU A 494 18.99 -6.40 20.86
N THR A 495 20.01 -7.19 21.19
CA THR A 495 19.83 -8.49 21.86
C THR A 495 19.13 -8.30 23.23
N GLY A 496 19.51 -7.27 23.97
CA GLY A 496 18.86 -6.91 25.24
C GLY A 496 17.38 -6.60 25.06
N ARG A 497 17.01 -5.84 24.03
CA ARG A 497 15.62 -5.49 23.73
C ARG A 497 14.78 -6.71 23.32
N ILE A 498 15.34 -7.61 22.48
CA ILE A 498 14.69 -8.88 22.11
C ILE A 498 14.33 -9.69 23.38
N ARG A 499 15.28 -9.82 24.32
CA ARG A 499 15.05 -10.52 25.60
C ARG A 499 14.03 -9.79 26.50
N GLU A 500 14.13 -8.47 26.61
CA GLU A 500 13.22 -7.63 27.42
C GLU A 500 11.76 -7.83 27.01
N LEU A 501 11.49 -8.00 25.71
CA LEU A 501 10.17 -8.25 25.17
C LEU A 501 9.76 -9.73 25.14
N GLY A 502 10.62 -10.63 25.65
CA GLY A 502 10.33 -12.08 25.71
C GLY A 502 10.37 -12.79 24.37
N LEU A 503 10.99 -12.19 23.36
CA LEU A 503 11.18 -12.79 22.04
C LEU A 503 12.36 -13.78 22.07
N ARG A 504 12.33 -14.80 21.22
CA ARG A 504 13.40 -15.80 21.14
C ARG A 504 14.50 -15.34 20.20
N GLU A 505 15.73 -15.25 20.69
CA GLU A 505 16.88 -14.80 19.87
C GLU A 505 17.12 -15.69 18.65
N GLU A 506 16.83 -16.99 18.78
CA GLU A 506 17.02 -17.95 17.69
C GLU A 506 16.18 -17.59 16.46
N ASP A 507 14.99 -17.03 16.64
CA ASP A 507 14.09 -16.63 15.55
C ASP A 507 14.63 -15.39 14.81
N TYR A 508 15.50 -14.60 15.45
CA TYR A 508 16.09 -13.37 14.92
C TYR A 508 17.61 -13.49 14.68
N SER A 509 18.19 -14.69 14.74
CA SER A 509 19.64 -14.89 14.60
C SER A 509 20.20 -14.31 13.29
N TRP A 510 19.48 -14.48 12.18
CA TRP A 510 19.82 -13.92 10.87
C TRP A 510 19.76 -12.39 10.86
N TYR A 511 18.85 -11.78 11.59
CA TYR A 511 18.72 -10.34 11.73
C TYR A 511 19.82 -9.74 12.61
N LEU A 512 20.21 -10.45 13.66
CA LEU A 512 21.35 -10.11 14.52
C LEU A 512 22.68 -10.17 13.74
N ASP A 513 22.82 -11.08 12.78
CA ASP A 513 24.00 -11.17 11.93
C ASP A 513 24.24 -9.89 11.12
N LEU A 514 23.21 -9.11 10.78
CA LEU A 514 23.35 -7.79 10.14
C LEU A 514 24.16 -6.80 11.01
N ARG A 515 24.13 -6.95 12.33
CA ARG A 515 24.91 -6.14 13.27
C ARG A 515 26.29 -6.70 13.48
N ARG A 516 26.43 -8.02 13.38
CA ARG A 516 27.73 -8.73 13.53
C ARG A 516 28.64 -8.49 12.34
N TYR A 517 28.10 -8.45 11.14
CA TYR A 517 28.87 -8.42 9.89
C TYR A 517 28.78 -7.06 9.18
N GLY A 518 29.35 -6.03 9.82
CA GLY A 518 29.46 -4.71 9.22
C GLY A 518 28.19 -3.85 9.39
N GLY A 519 27.51 -3.99 10.52
CA GLY A 519 26.37 -3.17 10.87
C GLY A 519 26.71 -1.67 10.90
N VAL A 520 25.81 -0.85 10.39
CA VAL A 520 25.92 0.61 10.38
C VAL A 520 24.62 1.25 10.87
N LYS A 521 24.67 2.51 11.26
CA LYS A 521 23.43 3.25 11.49
C LYS A 521 22.57 3.23 10.23
N HIS A 522 21.29 2.98 10.35
CA HIS A 522 20.34 2.99 9.25
C HIS A 522 18.95 3.36 9.78
N ALA A 523 18.09 3.83 8.89
CA ALA A 523 16.78 4.32 9.26
C ALA A 523 15.77 4.05 8.15
N GLY A 524 14.51 3.94 8.55
CA GLY A 524 13.42 3.71 7.62
C GLY A 524 12.06 4.05 8.23
N PHE A 525 11.02 3.99 7.42
CA PHE A 525 9.65 4.26 7.84
C PHE A 525 8.65 3.44 7.04
N GLY A 526 7.45 3.25 7.57
CA GLY A 526 6.33 2.63 6.88
C GLY A 526 5.24 3.64 6.53
N LEU A 527 4.74 3.59 5.31
CA LEU A 527 3.57 4.33 4.85
C LEU A 527 2.47 3.37 4.39
N GLY A 528 1.34 3.36 5.08
CA GLY A 528 0.14 2.68 4.60
C GLY A 528 -0.43 3.39 3.39
N PHE A 529 -0.36 2.74 2.21
CA PHE A 529 -0.75 3.37 0.95
C PHE A 529 -2.22 3.75 0.92
N GLU A 530 -3.10 2.96 1.50
CA GLU A 530 -4.52 3.26 1.60
C GLU A 530 -4.79 4.50 2.46
N ARG A 531 -4.05 4.69 3.57
CA ARG A 531 -4.15 5.90 4.39
C ARG A 531 -3.73 7.14 3.58
N LEU A 532 -2.68 7.03 2.77
CA LEU A 532 -2.27 8.08 1.84
C LEU A 532 -3.37 8.41 0.84
N ILE A 533 -4.00 7.41 0.21
CA ILE A 533 -5.09 7.65 -0.75
C ILE A 533 -6.32 8.27 -0.07
N MET A 534 -6.68 7.81 1.12
CA MET A 534 -7.73 8.47 1.93
C MET A 534 -7.40 9.94 2.17
N TYR A 535 -6.16 10.25 2.51
CA TYR A 535 -5.69 11.60 2.76
C TYR A 535 -5.75 12.50 1.52
N ILE A 536 -5.26 12.01 0.37
CA ILE A 536 -5.24 12.73 -0.90
C ILE A 536 -6.66 12.97 -1.44
N THR A 537 -7.59 12.03 -1.21
CA THR A 537 -8.94 12.09 -1.80
C THR A 537 -10.02 12.64 -0.87
N GLY A 538 -9.73 12.72 0.44
CA GLY A 538 -10.74 13.05 1.45
C GLY A 538 -11.80 11.95 1.67
N VAL A 539 -11.60 10.75 1.14
CA VAL A 539 -12.50 9.60 1.33
C VAL A 539 -12.31 9.03 2.73
N GLY A 540 -13.37 9.00 3.53
CA GLY A 540 -13.31 8.72 4.97
C GLY A 540 -13.23 7.24 5.36
N ASN A 541 -13.19 6.28 4.42
CA ASN A 541 -13.18 4.86 4.74
C ASN A 541 -12.23 4.07 3.84
N ILE A 542 -11.33 3.30 4.45
CA ILE A 542 -10.31 2.50 3.76
C ILE A 542 -10.91 1.51 2.75
N ARG A 543 -12.12 0.99 3.01
CA ARG A 543 -12.84 0.09 2.10
C ARG A 543 -13.19 0.74 0.76
N ASP A 544 -13.16 2.07 0.68
CA ASP A 544 -13.55 2.83 -0.51
C ASP A 544 -12.34 3.32 -1.31
N VAL A 545 -11.12 3.03 -0.85
CA VAL A 545 -9.87 3.28 -1.59
C VAL A 545 -9.16 1.98 -2.02
N LEU A 546 -9.72 0.82 -1.65
CA LEU A 546 -9.31 -0.50 -2.09
C LEU A 546 -10.24 -0.99 -3.22
N PRO A 547 -9.73 -1.63 -4.30
CA PRO A 547 -10.60 -2.21 -5.33
C PRO A 547 -11.55 -3.28 -4.78
N PHE A 548 -11.01 -4.24 -4.04
CA PHE A 548 -11.72 -5.34 -3.38
C PHE A 548 -11.24 -5.45 -1.93
N PRO A 549 -11.87 -4.75 -0.98
CA PRO A 549 -11.39 -4.72 0.40
C PRO A 549 -11.50 -6.07 1.10
N ARG A 550 -10.47 -6.40 1.89
CA ARG A 550 -10.45 -7.53 2.82
C ARG A 550 -10.56 -6.99 4.23
N THR A 551 -11.61 -7.35 4.93
CA THR A 551 -11.86 -6.89 6.31
C THR A 551 -12.52 -8.00 7.11
N VAL A 552 -12.62 -7.82 8.42
CA VAL A 552 -13.30 -8.79 9.29
C VAL A 552 -14.68 -9.15 8.72
N GLY A 553 -14.92 -10.44 8.53
CA GLY A 553 -16.19 -10.98 8.00
C GLY A 553 -16.46 -10.71 6.52
N SER A 554 -15.46 -10.22 5.74
CA SER A 554 -15.66 -9.91 4.33
C SER A 554 -14.40 -10.23 3.49
N ALA A 555 -14.58 -11.18 2.57
CA ALA A 555 -13.58 -11.62 1.60
C ALA A 555 -14.22 -11.99 0.25
N GLU A 556 -15.33 -11.35 -0.10
CA GLU A 556 -16.04 -11.56 -1.35
C GLU A 556 -15.20 -11.11 -2.55
N TYR A 557 -15.31 -11.82 -3.68
CA TYR A 557 -14.57 -11.70 -4.95
C TYR A 557 -13.16 -12.33 -4.90
#